data_41f4eaf79370de5beeacb33274f4c615
#
_entry.id   41f4eaf79370de5beeacb33274f4c615
#
_cell.length_a   1.000
_cell.length_b   1.000
_cell.length_c   1.000
_cell.angle_alpha   90.00
_cell.angle_beta   90.00
_cell.angle_gamma   90.00
#
_symmetry.space_group_name_H-M   'P 1'
#
loop_
_entity.id
_entity.type
_entity.pdbx_description
1 polymer ?
#
loop_
_entity_poly.entity_id
_entity_poly.type
_entity_poly.pdbx_seq_one_letter_code
_entity_poly.pdbx_strand_id
1 'polypeptide(L)'
;MKILLTSECGKVSAPEVPTLTYDIAVDDSSPKEKNKLYIRLNRNDTGGLFSQEWIAFDAIKKTLETVPMPFSSVALKKLFSTSSANNSGYLVAVLRNEDIICSHDNRVRKNIWAA
;
A
#
# COMPACT_ATOMS: atom_id res chain seq x y z
N MET A 1 1.09 0.13 -18.01
CA MET A 1 1.51 -0.72 -16.86
C MET A 1 1.27 -2.19 -17.17
N LYS A 2 2.26 -3.00 -16.92
CA LYS A 2 2.10 -4.46 -17.04
C LYS A 2 1.86 -5.02 -15.64
N ILE A 3 0.68 -5.59 -15.41
CA ILE A 3 0.31 -6.16 -14.12
C ILE A 3 1.02 -7.50 -13.96
N LEU A 4 1.78 -7.64 -12.87
CA LEU A 4 2.50 -8.86 -12.52
C LEU A 4 1.70 -9.74 -11.56
N LEU A 5 0.89 -9.12 -10.71
CA LEU A 5 0.16 -9.79 -9.66
C LEU A 5 -1.10 -9.01 -9.34
N THR A 6 -2.21 -9.71 -9.20
CA THR A 6 -3.43 -9.19 -8.59
C THR A 6 -3.72 -10.07 -7.38
N SER A 7 -3.92 -9.47 -6.22
CA SER A 7 -4.12 -10.21 -4.99
C SER A 7 -5.18 -9.53 -4.11
N GLU A 8 -5.59 -10.23 -3.07
CA GLU A 8 -6.59 -9.75 -2.12
C GLU A 8 -6.00 -9.72 -0.72
N CYS A 9 -6.48 -8.78 0.09
CA CYS A 9 -6.16 -8.73 1.51
C CYS A 9 -7.31 -8.11 2.29
N GLY A 10 -7.26 -8.24 3.60
CA GLY A 10 -8.21 -7.58 4.49
C GLY A 10 -7.71 -6.19 4.88
N LYS A 11 -8.63 -5.37 5.38
CA LYS A 11 -8.29 -4.11 6.03
C LYS A 11 -7.48 -4.36 7.30
N VAL A 12 -6.74 -3.37 7.76
CA VAL A 12 -5.95 -3.49 9.00
C VAL A 12 -6.82 -3.89 10.19
N SER A 13 -8.05 -3.39 10.26
CA SER A 13 -8.99 -3.71 11.34
C SER A 13 -9.64 -5.10 11.21
N ALA A 14 -9.57 -5.73 10.03
CA ALA A 14 -10.16 -7.06 9.78
C ALA A 14 -9.32 -7.79 8.73
N PRO A 15 -8.06 -8.14 9.07
CA PRO A 15 -7.13 -8.67 8.07
C PRO A 15 -7.50 -10.03 7.51
N GLU A 16 -8.34 -10.79 8.21
CA GLU A 16 -8.81 -12.12 7.76
C GLU A 16 -9.98 -12.06 6.78
N VAL A 17 -10.55 -10.86 6.54
CA VAL A 17 -11.68 -10.70 5.60
C VAL A 17 -11.19 -10.03 4.34
N PRO A 18 -11.04 -10.75 3.19
CA PRO A 18 -10.40 -10.23 1.98
C PRO A 18 -11.32 -9.28 1.20
N THR A 19 -11.42 -8.05 1.66
CA THR A 19 -12.27 -7.02 1.06
C THR A 19 -11.55 -6.04 0.14
N LEU A 20 -10.21 -6.07 0.13
CA LEU A 20 -9.40 -5.20 -0.73
C LEU A 20 -8.72 -6.02 -1.81
N THR A 21 -8.76 -5.53 -3.05
CA THR A 21 -8.01 -6.09 -4.17
C THR A 21 -6.97 -5.08 -4.61
N TYR A 22 -5.75 -5.52 -4.89
CA TYR A 22 -4.68 -4.65 -5.35
C TYR A 22 -3.88 -5.29 -6.46
N ASP A 23 -3.21 -4.45 -7.24
CA ASP A 23 -2.32 -4.87 -8.32
C ASP A 23 -0.89 -4.44 -8.03
N ILE A 24 0.04 -5.30 -8.40
CA ILE A 24 1.46 -4.97 -8.47
C ILE A 24 1.86 -5.04 -9.93
N ALA A 25 2.50 -4.00 -10.44
CA ALA A 25 2.82 -3.88 -11.85
C ALA A 25 4.20 -3.25 -12.06
N VAL A 26 4.69 -3.37 -13.30
CA VAL A 26 5.86 -2.63 -13.77
C VAL A 26 5.43 -1.67 -14.88
N ASP A 27 6.11 -0.54 -14.98
CA ASP A 27 5.91 0.38 -16.10
C ASP A 27 6.66 -0.14 -17.32
N ASP A 28 5.92 -0.60 -18.31
CA ASP A 28 6.47 -1.15 -19.55
C ASP A 28 6.52 -0.14 -20.68
N SER A 29 6.19 1.13 -20.41
CA SER A 29 6.18 2.19 -21.42
C SER A 29 7.58 2.70 -21.77
N SER A 30 8.60 2.42 -20.94
CA SER A 30 9.97 2.88 -21.13
C SER A 30 10.97 1.84 -20.63
N PRO A 31 12.08 1.59 -21.37
CA PRO A 31 13.12 0.70 -20.88
C PRO A 31 13.74 1.12 -19.54
N LYS A 32 13.74 2.42 -19.25
CA LYS A 32 14.29 2.95 -17.98
C LYS A 32 13.45 2.58 -16.77
N GLU A 33 12.15 2.39 -16.96
CA GLU A 33 11.20 2.08 -15.90
C GLU A 33 10.94 0.57 -15.76
N LYS A 34 11.58 -0.25 -16.57
CA LYS A 34 11.32 -1.67 -16.74
C LYS A 34 11.34 -2.49 -15.45
N ASN A 35 12.17 -2.10 -14.49
CA ASN A 35 12.36 -2.84 -13.23
C ASN A 35 11.71 -2.13 -12.03
N LYS A 36 10.97 -1.06 -12.27
CA LYS A 36 10.31 -0.31 -11.19
C LYS A 36 8.92 -0.86 -10.93
N LEU A 37 8.63 -1.13 -9.68
CA LEU A 37 7.35 -1.65 -9.24
C LEU A 37 6.40 -0.53 -8.84
N TYR A 38 5.12 -0.76 -9.13
CA TYR A 38 4.02 0.12 -8.75
C TYR A 38 2.93 -0.70 -8.07
N ILE A 39 2.23 -0.08 -7.13
CA ILE A 39 1.11 -0.69 -6.42
C ILE A 39 -0.12 0.17 -6.65
N ARG A 40 -1.27 -0.47 -6.86
CA ARG A 40 -2.55 0.19 -7.02
C ARG A 40 -3.63 -0.55 -6.24
N LEU A 41 -4.47 0.21 -5.54
CA LEU A 41 -5.72 -0.32 -5.02
C LEU A 41 -6.69 -0.47 -6.19
N ASN A 42 -7.18 -1.67 -6.42
CA ASN A 42 -8.04 -1.96 -7.55
C ASN A 42 -9.51 -1.94 -7.14
N ARG A 43 -9.85 -2.54 -6.00
CA ARG A 43 -11.22 -2.74 -5.59
C ARG A 43 -11.34 -2.78 -4.06
N ASN A 44 -12.44 -2.22 -3.57
CA ASN A 44 -12.82 -2.28 -2.16
C ASN A 44 -14.27 -2.74 -2.07
N ASP A 45 -14.50 -3.95 -1.57
CA ASP A 45 -15.82 -4.56 -1.50
C ASP A 45 -16.74 -3.97 -0.43
N THR A 46 -16.21 -3.12 0.44
CA THR A 46 -17.02 -2.49 1.51
C THR A 46 -17.59 -1.13 1.11
N GLY A 47 -17.36 -0.67 -0.12
CA GLY A 47 -17.98 0.53 -0.66
C GLY A 47 -17.35 1.87 -0.24
N GLY A 48 -16.26 1.85 0.54
CA GLY A 48 -15.55 3.09 0.88
C GLY A 48 -14.83 3.68 -0.34
N LEU A 49 -14.72 5.01 -0.37
CA LEU A 49 -14.00 5.71 -1.43
C LEU A 49 -12.51 5.44 -1.34
N PHE A 50 -11.86 5.32 -2.50
CA PHE A 50 -10.42 5.11 -2.57
C PHE A 50 -9.89 5.56 -3.94
N SER A 51 -8.58 5.80 -4.01
CA SER A 51 -7.91 6.15 -5.26
C SER A 51 -7.37 4.89 -5.94
N GLN A 52 -7.51 4.82 -7.27
CA GLN A 52 -6.90 3.77 -8.08
C GLN A 52 -5.59 4.21 -8.72
N GLU A 53 -4.99 5.29 -8.23
CA GLU A 53 -3.72 5.77 -8.80
C GLU A 53 -2.59 4.78 -8.50
N TRP A 54 -1.63 4.71 -9.44
CA TRP A 54 -0.43 3.91 -9.27
C TRP A 54 0.54 4.63 -8.34
N ILE A 55 1.02 3.91 -7.32
CA ILE A 55 2.01 4.42 -6.36
C ILE A 55 3.33 3.71 -6.60
N ALA A 56 4.37 4.45 -6.92
CA ALA A 56 5.70 3.89 -7.13
C ALA A 56 6.23 3.28 -5.83
N PHE A 57 6.74 2.06 -5.89
CA PHE A 57 7.35 1.41 -4.73
C PHE A 57 8.54 2.22 -4.20
N ASP A 58 9.32 2.84 -5.10
CA ASP A 58 10.43 3.70 -4.70
C ASP A 58 9.98 4.87 -3.84
N ALA A 59 8.80 5.45 -4.13
CA ALA A 59 8.25 6.54 -3.32
C ALA A 59 7.81 6.04 -1.93
N ILE A 60 7.24 4.84 -1.86
CA ILE A 60 6.87 4.22 -0.59
C ILE A 60 8.12 3.98 0.25
N LYS A 61 9.14 3.36 -0.34
CA LYS A 61 10.39 3.05 0.33
C LYS A 61 11.07 4.30 0.87
N LYS A 62 11.15 5.34 0.04
CA LYS A 62 11.75 6.62 0.44
C LYS A 62 11.01 7.26 1.61
N THR A 63 9.69 7.21 1.60
CA THR A 63 8.87 7.71 2.70
C THR A 63 9.17 6.93 3.98
N LEU A 64 9.18 5.60 3.91
CA LEU A 64 9.41 4.74 5.08
C LEU A 64 10.83 4.89 5.64
N GLU A 65 11.80 5.23 4.80
CA GLU A 65 13.18 5.48 5.25
C GLU A 65 13.32 6.79 6.01
N THR A 66 12.39 7.73 5.84
CA THR A 66 12.49 9.07 6.46
C THR A 66 11.58 9.28 7.65
N VAL A 67 10.53 8.45 7.83
CA VAL A 67 9.61 8.61 8.95
C VAL A 67 10.14 7.90 10.19
N PRO A 68 9.89 8.46 11.40
CA PRO A 68 10.23 7.76 12.64
C PRO A 68 9.45 6.46 12.79
N MET A 69 10.10 5.43 13.31
CA MET A 69 9.43 4.16 13.62
C MET A 69 9.06 4.13 15.11
N PRO A 70 7.90 3.59 15.50
CA PRO A 70 6.85 3.07 14.63
C PRO A 70 6.03 4.20 13.99
N PHE A 71 5.43 3.93 12.85
CA PHE A 71 4.64 4.93 12.12
C PHE A 71 3.18 4.50 11.98
N SER A 72 2.29 5.47 11.73
CA SER A 72 0.90 5.22 11.40
C SER A 72 0.66 5.47 9.91
N SER A 73 -0.52 5.10 9.42
CA SER A 73 -0.89 5.29 8.01
C SER A 73 -0.83 6.77 7.57
N VAL A 74 -0.92 7.71 8.51
CA VAL A 74 -0.82 9.15 8.22
C VAL A 74 0.45 9.49 7.46
N ALA A 75 1.56 8.77 7.74
CA ALA A 75 2.83 8.98 7.07
C ALA A 75 2.76 8.73 5.55
N LEU A 76 1.79 7.93 5.09
CA LEU A 76 1.64 7.58 3.69
C LEU A 76 0.65 8.45 2.92
N LYS A 77 -0.04 9.39 3.59
CA LYS A 77 -1.05 10.23 2.94
C LYS A 77 -0.49 11.05 1.78
N LYS A 78 0.73 11.52 1.90
CA LYS A 78 1.37 12.35 0.87
C LYS A 78 1.65 11.61 -0.43
N LEU A 79 1.56 10.29 -0.43
CA LEU A 79 1.78 9.47 -1.63
C LEU A 79 0.59 9.51 -2.58
N PHE A 80 -0.56 9.96 -2.10
CA PHE A 80 -1.78 10.02 -2.90
C PHE A 80 -2.09 11.47 -3.28
N SER A 81 -2.49 11.68 -4.54
CA SER A 81 -2.93 12.99 -5.02
C SER A 81 -4.36 13.32 -4.58
N THR A 82 -5.17 12.29 -4.32
CA THR A 82 -6.54 12.46 -3.85
C THR A 82 -6.59 12.40 -2.33
N SER A 83 -7.56 13.09 -1.72
CA SER A 83 -7.62 13.29 -0.28
C SER A 83 -8.54 12.31 0.47
N SER A 84 -8.87 11.16 -0.12
CA SER A 84 -9.67 10.16 0.60
C SER A 84 -8.91 9.65 1.84
N ALA A 85 -9.57 9.70 2.99
CA ALA A 85 -8.97 9.26 4.25
C ALA A 85 -8.65 7.74 4.26
N ASN A 86 -9.29 6.98 3.38
CA ASN A 86 -9.10 5.53 3.32
C ASN A 86 -7.81 5.09 2.61
N ASN A 87 -7.29 5.93 1.71
CA ASN A 87 -6.18 5.54 0.83
C ASN A 87 -4.96 5.04 1.59
N SER A 88 -4.49 5.80 2.55
CA SER A 88 -3.26 5.44 3.28
C SER A 88 -3.45 4.21 4.16
N GLY A 89 -4.62 4.04 4.78
CA GLY A 89 -4.93 2.86 5.58
C GLY A 89 -5.00 1.59 4.72
N TYR A 90 -5.56 1.69 3.53
CA TYR A 90 -5.62 0.57 2.60
C TYR A 90 -4.23 0.21 2.09
N LEU A 91 -3.39 1.21 1.82
CA LEU A 91 -2.00 0.94 1.43
C LEU A 91 -1.23 0.21 2.55
N VAL A 92 -1.43 0.59 3.81
CA VAL A 92 -0.84 -0.14 4.95
C VAL A 92 -1.28 -1.61 4.92
N ALA A 93 -2.56 -1.87 4.68
CA ALA A 93 -3.06 -3.25 4.61
C ALA A 93 -2.35 -4.05 3.50
N VAL A 94 -2.16 -3.45 2.34
CA VAL A 94 -1.44 -4.07 1.22
C VAL A 94 0.02 -4.35 1.60
N LEU A 95 0.72 -3.37 2.18
CA LEU A 95 2.12 -3.52 2.56
C LEU A 95 2.31 -4.59 3.64
N ARG A 96 1.37 -4.72 4.58
CA ARG A 96 1.40 -5.80 5.57
C ARG A 96 1.18 -7.16 4.91
N ASN A 97 0.25 -7.24 3.95
CA ASN A 97 -0.03 -8.48 3.24
C ASN A 97 1.17 -8.95 2.43
N GLU A 98 1.97 -8.03 1.92
CA GLU A 98 3.20 -8.33 1.17
C GLU A 98 4.41 -8.49 2.07
N ASP A 99 4.24 -8.47 3.38
CA ASP A 99 5.31 -8.62 4.37
C ASP A 99 6.41 -7.56 4.25
N ILE A 100 6.06 -6.36 3.79
CA ILE A 100 6.98 -5.23 3.72
C ILE A 100 7.04 -4.52 5.06
N ILE A 101 5.89 -4.42 5.73
CA ILE A 101 5.77 -3.87 7.08
C ILE A 101 4.95 -4.83 7.94
N CYS A 102 5.01 -4.64 9.25
CA CYS A 102 4.20 -5.40 10.19
C CYS A 102 3.74 -4.50 11.34
N SER A 103 2.78 -4.98 12.13
CA SER A 103 2.33 -4.24 13.30
C SER A 103 3.43 -4.18 14.36
N HIS A 104 3.50 -3.05 15.07
CA HIS A 104 4.44 -2.86 16.17
C HIS A 104 3.75 -3.18 17.49
N ASP A 105 4.30 -4.12 18.27
CA ASP A 105 3.77 -4.54 19.58
C ASP A 105 2.27 -4.88 19.53
N ASN A 106 1.82 -5.54 18.46
CA ASN A 106 0.42 -5.90 18.26
C ASN A 106 -0.53 -4.69 18.20
N ARG A 107 -0.01 -3.49 17.99
CA ARG A 107 -0.83 -2.28 17.81
C ARG A 107 -1.36 -2.23 16.39
N VAL A 108 -2.68 -2.22 16.25
CA VAL A 108 -3.33 -2.22 14.92
C VAL A 108 -2.87 -1.05 14.05
N ARG A 109 -2.63 0.13 14.65
CA ARG A 109 -2.35 1.37 13.92
C ARG A 109 -0.89 1.78 13.89
N LYS A 110 0.02 0.96 14.43
CA LYS A 110 1.45 1.25 14.45
C LYS A 110 2.21 0.20 13.67
N ASN A 111 3.15 0.65 12.84
CA ASN A 111 3.86 -0.20 11.89
C ASN A 111 5.37 0.01 11.99
N ILE A 112 6.11 -1.06 11.69
CA ILE A 112 7.56 -1.04 11.53
C ILE A 112 7.91 -1.85 10.29
N TRP A 113 9.16 -1.74 9.83
CA TRP A 113 9.64 -2.63 8.77
C TRP A 113 9.48 -4.09 9.20
N ALA A 114 9.05 -4.93 8.28
CA ALA A 114 9.05 -6.37 8.50
C ALA A 114 10.50 -6.88 8.46
N ALA A 115 10.80 -7.81 9.35
CA ALA A 115 12.13 -8.39 9.43
C ALA A 115 12.42 -9.35 8.27
#